data_14ba2d213b642a1c541597245855d8da
#
_entry.id   14ba2d213b642a1c541597245855d8da
#
_cell.length_a   1.000
_cell.length_b   1.000
_cell.length_c   1.000
_cell.angle_alpha   90.00
_cell.angle_beta   90.00
_cell.angle_gamma   90.00
#
_symmetry.space_group_name_H-M   'P 1'
#
loop_
_entity.id
_entity.type
_entity.pdbx_description
1 polymer ?
#
loop_
_entity_poly.entity_id
_entity_poly.type
_entity_poly.pdbx_seq_one_letter_code
_entity_poly.pdbx_strand_id
1 'polypeptide(L)' 'TRDRLQDYLSGQFHQAGNRTFSIPLNRQDLADFLFVDRSAMSNELCKMRDEGLLKFEKSKFELLIEMPITEEEPDPNR' A
#
# COMPACT_ATOMS: atom_id res chain seq x y z
N THR A 1 -4.89 -9.95 -1.36
CA THR A 1 -4.94 -8.61 -1.92
C THR A 1 -4.27 -7.60 -1.03
N ARG A 2 -4.55 -7.69 0.26
CA ARG A 2 -3.97 -6.72 1.18
C ARG A 2 -2.45 -6.84 1.23
N ASP A 3 -1.94 -8.05 1.20
CA ASP A 3 -0.49 -8.25 1.26
C ASP A 3 0.22 -7.55 0.11
N ARG A 4 -0.32 -7.70 -1.08
CA ARG A 4 0.28 -7.07 -2.25
C ARG A 4 0.20 -5.56 -2.16
N LEU A 5 -0.94 -5.05 -1.71
CA LEU A 5 -1.09 -3.62 -1.52
C LEU A 5 -0.10 -3.08 -0.50
N GLN A 6 0.01 -3.76 0.62
CA GLN A 6 0.92 -3.30 1.66
C GLN A 6 2.37 -3.31 1.19
N ASP A 7 2.75 -4.35 0.48
CA ASP A 7 4.10 -4.42 -0.05
C ASP A 7 4.39 -3.26 -1.00
N TYR A 8 3.46 -3.01 -1.90
CA TYR A 8 3.66 -1.95 -2.87
C TYR A 8 3.72 -0.59 -2.18
N LEU A 9 2.79 -0.33 -1.27
CA LEU A 9 2.74 0.95 -0.59
C LEU A 9 3.95 1.16 0.30
N SER A 10 4.39 0.11 0.95
CA SER A 10 5.59 0.19 1.78
C SER A 10 6.81 0.53 0.92
N GLY A 11 6.90 -0.08 -0.24
CA GLY A 11 7.99 0.23 -1.16
C GLY A 11 7.98 1.68 -1.59
N GLN A 12 6.80 2.18 -1.92
CA GLN A 12 6.67 3.58 -2.32
C GLN A 12 7.01 4.51 -1.17
N PHE A 13 6.57 4.16 0.03
CA PHE A 13 6.87 4.94 1.21
C PHE A 13 8.37 5.06 1.43
N HIS A 14 9.06 3.95 1.31
CA HIS A 14 10.51 3.95 1.50
C HIS A 14 11.23 4.71 0.39
N GLN A 15 10.76 4.57 -0.83
CA GLN A 15 11.35 5.30 -1.93
C GLN A 15 11.15 6.80 -1.81
N ALA A 16 9.96 7.20 -1.38
CA ALA A 16 9.66 8.61 -1.27
C ALA A 16 10.36 9.26 -0.09
N GLY A 17 10.61 8.49 0.96
CA GLY A 17 11.20 9.03 2.16
C GLY A 17 10.25 9.90 2.95
N ASN A 18 8.96 9.87 2.61
CA ASN A 18 7.93 10.64 3.26
C ASN A 18 6.71 9.79 3.46
N ARG A 19 5.89 10.18 4.42
CA ARG A 19 4.64 9.47 4.63
C ARG A 19 3.65 9.74 3.51
N THR A 20 3.75 10.89 2.89
CA THR A 20 2.87 11.25 1.79
C THR A 20 3.62 11.08 0.48
N PHE A 21 3.01 10.38 -0.45
CA PHE A 21 3.63 10.16 -1.74
C PHE A 21 2.56 10.00 -2.81
N SER A 22 2.96 10.20 -4.05
CA SER A 22 2.07 10.01 -5.19
C SER A 22 2.47 8.76 -5.94
N ILE A 23 1.46 8.07 -6.45
CA ILE A 23 1.68 6.88 -7.24
C ILE A 23 1.39 7.22 -8.68
N PRO A 24 2.27 6.87 -9.62
CA PRO A 24 2.06 7.20 -11.03
C PRO A 24 0.97 6.38 -11.70
N LEU A 25 0.33 5.49 -10.96
CA LEU A 25 -0.70 4.61 -11.52
C LEU A 25 -2.06 5.03 -10.98
N ASN A 26 -3.07 4.98 -11.86
CA ASN A 26 -4.43 5.17 -11.37
C ASN A 26 -4.91 3.85 -10.76
N ARG A 27 -6.17 3.84 -10.29
CA ARG A 27 -6.68 2.64 -9.60
C ARG A 27 -6.69 1.43 -10.50
N GLN A 28 -7.10 1.62 -11.75
CA GLN A 28 -7.14 0.50 -12.67
C GLN A 28 -5.75 -0.04 -12.97
N ASP A 29 -4.82 0.88 -13.23
CA ASP A 29 -3.45 0.48 -13.53
C ASP A 29 -2.82 -0.20 -12.33
N LEU A 30 -3.11 0.28 -11.14
CA LEU A 30 -2.57 -0.32 -9.93
C LEU A 30 -3.10 -1.72 -9.74
N ALA A 31 -4.39 -1.91 -9.97
CA ALA A 31 -4.95 -3.24 -9.85
C ALA A 31 -4.32 -4.19 -10.86
N ASP A 32 -4.13 -3.71 -12.08
CA ASP A 32 -3.49 -4.52 -13.10
C ASP A 32 -2.05 -4.86 -12.72
N PHE A 33 -1.36 -3.89 -12.19
CA PHE A 33 0.03 -4.09 -11.78
C PHE A 33 0.14 -5.14 -10.68
N LEU A 34 -0.80 -5.12 -9.76
CA LEU A 34 -0.79 -6.05 -8.64
C LEU A 34 -1.49 -7.37 -8.94
N PHE A 35 -2.07 -7.49 -10.12
CA PHE A 35 -2.80 -8.69 -10.53
C PHE A 35 -3.95 -8.99 -9.58
N VAL A 36 -4.70 -7.97 -9.23
CA VAL A 36 -5.86 -8.12 -8.35
C VAL A 36 -7.04 -7.45 -9.01
N ASP A 37 -8.23 -7.84 -8.54
CA ASP A 37 -9.45 -7.22 -9.03
C ASP A 37 -9.55 -5.80 -8.50
N ARG A 38 -9.93 -4.88 -9.37
CA ARG A 38 -10.02 -3.48 -9.00
C ARG A 38 -10.99 -3.24 -7.84
N SER A 39 -12.14 -3.93 -7.89
CA SER A 39 -13.12 -3.77 -6.83
C SER A 39 -12.59 -4.29 -5.51
N ALA A 40 -11.94 -5.42 -5.54
CA ALA A 40 -11.35 -5.98 -4.32
C ALA A 40 -10.28 -5.05 -3.76
N MET A 41 -9.47 -4.48 -4.65
CA MET A 41 -8.44 -3.56 -4.22
C MET A 41 -9.05 -2.31 -3.59
N SER A 42 -10.08 -1.76 -4.22
CA SER A 42 -10.75 -0.58 -3.69
C SER A 42 -11.34 -0.86 -2.32
N ASN A 43 -11.97 -2.01 -2.17
CA ASN A 43 -12.53 -2.38 -0.87
C ASN A 43 -11.45 -2.47 0.19
N GLU A 44 -10.32 -3.04 -0.18
CA GLU A 44 -9.22 -3.20 0.76
C GLU A 44 -8.66 -1.85 1.16
N LEU A 45 -8.54 -0.94 0.20
CA LEU A 45 -8.06 0.41 0.49
C LEU A 45 -9.01 1.13 1.45
N CYS A 46 -10.31 0.98 1.22
CA CYS A 46 -11.28 1.59 2.10
C CYS A 46 -11.19 1.02 3.52
N LYS A 47 -11.01 -0.28 3.62
CA LYS A 47 -10.86 -0.91 4.93
C LYS A 47 -9.62 -0.40 5.65
N MET A 48 -8.54 -0.31 4.93
CA MET A 48 -7.29 0.17 5.52
C MET A 48 -7.44 1.62 5.98
N ARG A 49 -8.14 2.42 5.21
CA ARG A 49 -8.41 3.80 5.61
C ARG A 49 -9.26 3.84 6.88
N ASP A 50 -10.30 3.01 6.93
CA ASP A 50 -11.19 2.98 8.09
C ASP A 50 -10.46 2.48 9.33
N GLU A 51 -9.48 1.61 9.14
CA GLU A 51 -8.68 1.12 10.25
C GLU A 51 -7.64 2.13 10.73
N GLY A 52 -7.52 3.23 10.00
CA GLY A 52 -6.56 4.24 10.38
C GLY A 52 -5.14 3.96 9.94
N LEU A 53 -4.97 3.08 8.98
CA LEU A 53 -3.64 2.72 8.51
C LEU A 53 -3.11 3.71 7.49
N LEU A 54 -4.01 4.27 6.69
CA LEU A 54 -3.59 5.20 5.65
C LEU A 54 -4.73 6.11 5.26
N LYS A 55 -4.39 7.14 4.52
CA LYS A 55 -5.36 7.99 3.84
C LYS A 55 -4.98 8.04 2.38
N PHE A 56 -5.96 8.26 1.55
CA PHE A 56 -5.66 8.38 0.13
C PHE A 56 -6.65 9.32 -0.53
N GLU A 57 -6.18 9.95 -1.60
CA GLU A 57 -7.01 10.85 -2.37
C GLU A 57 -6.47 10.83 -3.78
N LYS A 58 -7.28 10.35 -4.72
CA LYS A 58 -6.83 10.18 -6.09
C LYS A 58 -5.58 9.30 -6.11
N SER A 59 -4.47 9.81 -6.61
CA SER A 59 -3.25 9.00 -6.62
C SER A 59 -2.30 9.37 -5.49
N LYS A 60 -2.75 10.20 -4.56
CA LYS A 60 -1.93 10.54 -3.40
C LYS A 60 -2.25 9.62 -2.24
N PHE A 61 -1.21 9.14 -1.60
CA PHE A 61 -1.37 8.25 -0.46
C PHE A 61 -0.56 8.80 0.70
N GLU A 62 -1.12 8.64 1.89
CA GLU A 62 -0.42 9.03 3.11
C GLU A 62 -0.53 7.87 4.09
N LEU A 63 0.59 7.35 4.52
CA LEU A 63 0.59 6.28 5.49
C LEU A 63 0.55 6.88 6.88
N LEU A 64 -0.46 6.49 7.64
CA LEU A 64 -0.64 7.01 8.99
C LEU A 64 0.22 6.27 10.00
N ILE A 65 0.56 5.03 9.68
CA ILE A 65 1.49 4.25 10.48
C ILE A 65 2.49 3.63 9.54
N GLU A 66 3.62 3.25 10.09
CA GLU A 66 4.63 2.59 9.30
C GLU A 66 4.25 1.15 9.10
N MET A 67 4.20 0.72 7.84
CA MET A 67 3.84 -0.64 7.53
C MET A 67 5.08 -1.51 7.53
N PRO A 68 4.97 -2.74 8.06
CA PRO A 68 6.12 -3.63 8.04
C PRO A 68 6.45 -4.06 6.64
N ILE A 69 7.72 -4.24 6.39
CA ILE A 69 8.20 -4.77 5.13
C ILE A 69 8.55 -6.22 5.36
N THR A 70 8.09 -7.06 4.47
CA THR A 70 8.21 -8.49 4.66
C THR A 70 9.65 -8.94 4.84
N GLU A 71 10.54 -8.37 4.05
CA GLU A 71 11.92 -8.83 4.12
C GLU A 71 12.60 -8.41 5.38
N GLU A 72 12.00 -7.54 6.14
CA GLU A 72 12.57 -7.19 7.41
C GLU A 72 12.28 -8.17 8.47
N GLU A 73 11.49 -9.10 8.15
CA GLU A 73 11.12 -10.06 9.13
C GLU A 73 12.36 -10.75 9.61
N PRO A 74 12.83 -10.43 10.75
CA PRO A 74 14.11 -10.97 11.19
C PRO A 74 13.90 -12.30 11.83
N ASP A 75 13.38 -13.19 11.12
CA ASP A 75 13.19 -14.48 11.67
C ASP A 75 14.52 -15.05 12.07
N PRO A 76 14.82 -15.12 13.34
CA PRO A 76 16.13 -15.53 13.77
C PRO A 76 16.41 -16.98 13.50
N ASN A 77 15.43 -17.70 13.16
CA ASN A 77 15.61 -19.11 12.89
C ASN A 77 15.79 -19.42 11.45
N ARG A 78 15.83 -18.42 10.65
CA ARG A 78 16.06 -18.66 9.26
C ARG A 78 17.46 -18.99 9.00
#